data_2b7559faa94dbc9ee55c4660b1c237ac
#
_entry.id   2b7559faa94dbc9ee55c4660b1c237ac
#
_cell.length_a   1.000
_cell.length_b   1.000
_cell.length_c   1.000
_cell.angle_alpha   90.00
_cell.angle_beta   90.00
_cell.angle_gamma   90.00
#
_symmetry.space_group_name_H-M   'P 1'
#
loop_
_entity.id
_entity.type
_entity.pdbx_description
1 polymer ?
#
loop_
_entity_poly.entity_id
_entity_poly.type
_entity_poly.pdbx_seq_one_letter_code
_entity_poly.pdbx_strand_id
1 'polypeptide(L)'
;MIEDKRFYTFVFAPTAKSQLRKLNVHHNVIYLILGFAAIGLLTVTYGAWRLANHAMLVAKLNMTVQENRRLREQNQEAESKYDLIKTRLAALDTTQRKLAETSGISRQADISSNIGQGGPDSDASLSDIERATAALEAELRTIKDVFDKDQVKLSSTPTGWPVRGYITDGFGMRRNPFGGRSTEMHAGLDIATNHGTAIESTADGIVIFSGPYAGYGNVVVIDHGYGITTRYAHMSSISVSVGDHVTRGKQIGAVGSTGRSTAPHCHYEVRLHDRPVNPLNYISVGRS
;
A
#
# COMPACT_ATOMS: atom_id res chain seq x y z
N MET A 1 -6.09 -71.05 -33.84
CA MET A 1 -5.44 -69.74 -33.98
C MET A 1 -5.53 -69.06 -32.67
N ILE A 2 -4.42 -68.92 -31.94
CA ILE A 2 -4.36 -68.14 -30.65
C ILE A 2 -4.30 -66.69 -31.10
N GLU A 3 -5.40 -65.96 -30.91
CA GLU A 3 -5.39 -64.49 -31.09
C GLU A 3 -4.40 -63.88 -30.11
N ASP A 4 -3.31 -63.31 -30.65
CA ASP A 4 -2.33 -62.56 -29.82
C ASP A 4 -2.95 -61.25 -29.38
N LYS A 5 -3.53 -61.24 -28.16
CA LYS A 5 -4.23 -60.10 -27.53
C LYS A 5 -3.36 -58.83 -27.29
N ARG A 6 -2.11 -58.88 -27.78
CA ARG A 6 -1.17 -57.75 -27.60
C ARG A 6 -1.23 -56.68 -28.68
N PHE A 7 -2.02 -56.91 -29.75
CA PHE A 7 -2.12 -55.99 -30.88
C PHE A 7 -3.57 -55.59 -31.17
N TYR A 8 -3.77 -54.31 -31.43
CA TYR A 8 -5.01 -53.79 -32.01
C TYR A 8 -4.84 -53.62 -33.51
N THR A 9 -5.79 -54.13 -34.29
CA THR A 9 -5.77 -54.02 -35.75
C THR A 9 -6.75 -52.95 -36.19
N PHE A 10 -6.20 -51.83 -36.69
CA PHE A 10 -6.99 -50.78 -37.32
C PHE A 10 -7.11 -51.05 -38.81
N VAL A 11 -8.32 -51.01 -39.35
CA VAL A 11 -8.60 -51.22 -40.77
C VAL A 11 -9.06 -49.89 -41.36
N PHE A 12 -8.30 -49.39 -42.33
CA PHE A 12 -8.60 -48.10 -42.98
C PHE A 12 -9.04 -48.38 -44.44
N ALA A 13 -10.14 -47.73 -44.82
CA ALA A 13 -10.60 -47.65 -46.20
C ALA A 13 -10.59 -46.18 -46.63
N PRO A 14 -9.52 -45.66 -47.23
CA PRO A 14 -9.40 -44.19 -47.52
C PRO A 14 -10.45 -43.76 -48.61
N THR A 15 -10.96 -44.63 -49.42
CA THR A 15 -12.04 -44.37 -50.39
C THR A 15 -12.84 -45.62 -50.65
N ALA A 16 -14.10 -45.54 -51.13
CA ALA A 16 -15.00 -46.64 -51.35
C ALA A 16 -14.48 -47.67 -52.37
N LYS A 17 -13.43 -47.38 -53.17
CA LYS A 17 -12.77 -48.25 -54.14
C LYS A 17 -11.34 -48.67 -53.79
N SER A 18 -10.83 -48.31 -52.62
CA SER A 18 -9.45 -48.60 -52.22
C SER A 18 -9.33 -49.93 -51.48
N GLN A 19 -8.15 -50.55 -51.60
CA GLN A 19 -7.86 -51.82 -50.87
C GLN A 19 -7.76 -51.45 -49.35
N LEU A 20 -8.34 -52.31 -48.50
CA LEU A 20 -8.28 -52.23 -47.04
C LEU A 20 -6.82 -52.33 -46.58
N ARG A 21 -6.35 -51.32 -45.91
CA ARG A 21 -5.03 -51.34 -45.22
C ARG A 21 -5.24 -51.71 -43.78
N LYS A 22 -4.49 -52.68 -43.28
CA LYS A 22 -4.48 -53.12 -41.88
C LYS A 22 -3.22 -52.54 -41.19
N LEU A 23 -3.41 -51.87 -40.10
CA LEU A 23 -2.33 -51.42 -39.24
C LEU A 23 -2.44 -52.14 -37.91
N ASN A 24 -1.43 -52.93 -37.54
CA ASN A 24 -1.37 -53.60 -36.25
C ASN A 24 -0.53 -52.75 -35.29
N VAL A 25 -1.15 -52.29 -34.23
CA VAL A 25 -0.48 -51.44 -33.20
C VAL A 25 -0.44 -52.20 -31.89
N HIS A 26 0.77 -52.32 -31.31
CA HIS A 26 0.94 -52.93 -30.00
C HIS A 26 0.24 -52.09 -28.93
N HIS A 27 -0.43 -52.72 -27.98
CA HIS A 27 -1.20 -52.04 -26.94
C HIS A 27 -0.35 -51.01 -26.13
N ASN A 28 0.93 -51.32 -25.89
CA ASN A 28 1.85 -50.38 -25.18
C ASN A 28 2.02 -49.05 -25.93
N VAL A 29 1.98 -49.04 -27.27
CA VAL A 29 2.07 -47.82 -28.07
C VAL A 29 0.84 -46.96 -27.87
N ILE A 30 -0.34 -47.58 -27.77
CA ILE A 30 -1.60 -46.85 -27.50
C ILE A 30 -1.56 -46.21 -26.11
N TYR A 31 -1.13 -46.95 -25.09
CA TYR A 31 -0.97 -46.39 -23.74
C TYR A 31 0.06 -45.25 -23.69
N LEU A 32 1.13 -45.39 -24.45
CA LEU A 32 2.17 -44.36 -24.54
C LEU A 32 1.63 -43.09 -25.20
N ILE A 33 0.86 -43.21 -26.28
CA ILE A 33 0.19 -42.07 -26.95
C ILE A 33 -0.84 -41.42 -26.00
N LEU A 34 -1.66 -42.23 -25.30
CA LEU A 34 -2.63 -41.75 -24.34
C LEU A 34 -1.94 -41.03 -23.16
N GLY A 35 -0.81 -41.56 -22.69
CA GLY A 35 0.01 -40.93 -21.64
C GLY A 35 0.53 -39.57 -22.09
N PHE A 36 1.09 -39.46 -23.27
CA PHE A 36 1.54 -38.17 -23.81
C PHE A 36 0.38 -37.19 -24.03
N ALA A 37 -0.77 -37.67 -24.52
CA ALA A 37 -1.95 -36.83 -24.67
C ALA A 37 -2.46 -36.31 -23.33
N ALA A 38 -2.47 -37.14 -22.27
CA ALA A 38 -2.86 -36.76 -20.93
C ALA A 38 -1.89 -35.70 -20.32
N ILE A 39 -0.57 -35.91 -20.49
CA ILE A 39 0.44 -34.94 -20.08
C ILE A 39 0.27 -33.60 -20.82
N GLY A 40 0.05 -33.66 -22.13
CA GLY A 40 -0.22 -32.49 -22.96
C GLY A 40 -1.46 -31.71 -22.48
N LEU A 41 -2.54 -32.43 -22.15
CA LEU A 41 -3.75 -31.80 -21.60
C LEU A 41 -3.50 -31.14 -20.24
N LEU A 42 -2.76 -31.84 -19.37
CA LEU A 42 -2.41 -31.29 -18.04
C LEU A 42 -1.52 -30.03 -18.14
N THR A 43 -0.56 -30.03 -19.07
CA THR A 43 0.29 -28.83 -19.26
C THR A 43 -0.49 -27.65 -19.81
N VAL A 44 -1.41 -27.88 -20.75
CA VAL A 44 -2.28 -26.82 -21.30
C VAL A 44 -3.24 -26.29 -20.24
N THR A 45 -3.88 -27.16 -19.46
CA THR A 45 -4.80 -26.74 -18.39
C THR A 45 -4.08 -25.99 -17.28
N TYR A 46 -2.88 -26.44 -16.88
CA TYR A 46 -2.04 -25.74 -15.91
C TYR A 46 -1.60 -24.38 -16.44
N GLY A 47 -1.18 -24.29 -17.69
CA GLY A 47 -0.81 -23.04 -18.35
C GLY A 47 -1.97 -22.03 -18.39
N ALA A 48 -3.15 -22.50 -18.80
CA ALA A 48 -4.37 -21.68 -18.84
C ALA A 48 -4.77 -21.19 -17.44
N TRP A 49 -4.71 -22.07 -16.43
CA TRP A 49 -4.97 -21.70 -15.03
C TRP A 49 -3.98 -20.63 -14.52
N ARG A 50 -2.69 -20.80 -14.81
CA ARG A 50 -1.66 -19.84 -14.43
C ARG A 50 -1.86 -18.48 -15.10
N LEU A 51 -2.23 -18.49 -16.39
CA LEU A 51 -2.49 -17.27 -17.15
C LEU A 51 -3.73 -16.54 -16.61
N ALA A 52 -4.80 -17.27 -16.31
CA ALA A 52 -6.02 -16.73 -15.71
C ALA A 52 -5.76 -16.10 -14.34
N ASN A 53 -5.00 -16.78 -13.46
CA ASN A 53 -4.63 -16.26 -12.16
C ASN A 53 -3.75 -15.00 -12.28
N HIS A 54 -2.80 -14.98 -13.22
CA HIS A 54 -1.98 -13.80 -13.46
C HIS A 54 -2.82 -12.63 -13.99
N ALA A 55 -3.75 -12.88 -14.89
CA ALA A 55 -4.65 -11.85 -15.41
C ALA A 55 -5.56 -11.28 -14.31
N MET A 56 -6.10 -12.14 -13.44
CA MET A 56 -6.88 -11.71 -12.27
C MET A 56 -6.06 -10.82 -11.31
N LEU A 57 -4.81 -11.22 -11.04
CA LEU A 57 -3.92 -10.45 -10.17
C LEU A 57 -3.63 -9.06 -10.77
N VAL A 58 -3.30 -9.01 -12.07
CA VAL A 58 -3.06 -7.74 -12.78
C VAL A 58 -4.32 -6.86 -12.80
N ALA A 59 -5.50 -7.44 -13.03
CA ALA A 59 -6.76 -6.70 -13.01
C ALA A 59 -7.03 -6.11 -11.61
N LYS A 60 -6.84 -6.91 -10.55
CA LYS A 60 -7.00 -6.45 -9.16
C LYS A 60 -5.99 -5.33 -8.81
N LEU A 61 -4.74 -5.49 -9.25
CA LEU A 61 -3.71 -4.47 -9.08
C LEU A 61 -4.09 -3.15 -9.78
N ASN A 62 -4.57 -3.24 -11.04
CA ASN A 62 -4.98 -2.06 -11.79
C ASN A 62 -6.18 -1.34 -11.15
N MET A 63 -7.16 -2.08 -10.62
CA MET A 63 -8.28 -1.49 -9.88
C MET A 63 -7.79 -0.74 -8.64
N THR A 64 -6.91 -1.37 -7.85
CA THR A 64 -6.34 -0.74 -6.64
C THR A 64 -5.51 0.51 -6.99
N VAL A 65 -4.73 0.46 -8.09
CA VAL A 65 -3.95 1.61 -8.57
C VAL A 65 -4.87 2.75 -9.03
N GLN A 66 -5.96 2.44 -9.74
CA GLN A 66 -6.92 3.46 -10.17
C GLN A 66 -7.66 4.09 -8.99
N GLU A 67 -8.04 3.29 -8.00
CA GLU A 67 -8.69 3.79 -6.78
C GLU A 67 -7.74 4.68 -5.97
N ASN A 68 -6.48 4.26 -5.81
CA ASN A 68 -5.44 5.10 -5.20
C ASN A 68 -5.21 6.41 -5.96
N ARG A 69 -5.23 6.37 -7.29
CA ARG A 69 -5.09 7.58 -8.11
C ARG A 69 -6.25 8.54 -7.88
N ARG A 70 -7.47 8.02 -7.86
CA ARG A 70 -8.69 8.80 -7.55
C ARG A 70 -8.65 9.42 -6.15
N LEU A 71 -8.23 8.63 -5.15
CA LEU A 71 -8.06 9.13 -3.78
C LEU A 71 -6.97 10.21 -3.69
N ARG A 72 -5.87 10.05 -4.43
CA ARG A 72 -4.81 11.09 -4.50
C ARG A 72 -5.31 12.39 -5.12
N GLU A 73 -6.10 12.30 -6.21
CA GLU A 73 -6.71 13.47 -6.84
C GLU A 73 -7.68 14.19 -5.87
N GLN A 74 -8.51 13.43 -5.14
CA GLN A 74 -9.39 13.98 -4.10
C GLN A 74 -8.61 14.63 -2.95
N ASN A 75 -7.51 14.02 -2.52
CA ASN A 75 -6.66 14.58 -1.48
C ASN A 75 -5.94 15.86 -1.93
N GLN A 76 -5.43 15.91 -3.18
CA GLN A 76 -4.84 17.15 -3.72
C GLN A 76 -5.86 18.28 -3.82
N GLU A 77 -7.10 17.98 -4.21
CA GLU A 77 -8.17 18.96 -4.24
C GLU A 77 -8.51 19.46 -2.82
N ALA A 78 -8.52 18.54 -1.85
CA ALA A 78 -8.72 18.87 -0.45
C ALA A 78 -7.57 19.71 0.14
N GLU A 79 -6.31 19.38 -0.18
CA GLU A 79 -5.14 20.16 0.23
C GLU A 79 -5.17 21.59 -0.34
N SER A 80 -5.53 21.73 -1.62
CA SER A 80 -5.65 23.07 -2.22
C SER A 80 -6.74 23.92 -1.58
N LYS A 81 -7.87 23.29 -1.18
CA LYS A 81 -8.94 23.96 -0.43
C LYS A 81 -8.48 24.32 0.99
N TYR A 82 -7.71 23.44 1.64
CA TYR A 82 -7.12 23.70 2.97
C TYR A 82 -6.18 24.90 2.94
N ASP A 83 -5.26 24.97 1.98
CA ASP A 83 -4.34 26.09 1.85
C ASP A 83 -5.08 27.41 1.57
N LEU A 84 -6.15 27.37 0.80
CA LEU A 84 -7.01 28.52 0.57
C LEU A 84 -7.71 28.99 1.86
N ILE A 85 -8.24 28.07 2.64
CA ILE A 85 -8.89 28.37 3.93
C ILE A 85 -7.88 28.90 4.93
N LYS A 86 -6.69 28.31 5.02
CA LYS A 86 -5.59 28.77 5.87
C LYS A 86 -5.16 30.20 5.53
N THR A 87 -5.07 30.51 4.24
CA THR A 87 -4.75 31.86 3.76
C THR A 87 -5.84 32.87 4.13
N ARG A 88 -7.13 32.47 4.00
CA ARG A 88 -8.27 33.32 4.40
C ARG A 88 -8.34 33.53 5.90
N LEU A 89 -8.06 32.49 6.72
CA LEU A 89 -7.98 32.62 8.18
C LEU A 89 -6.85 33.56 8.61
N ALA A 90 -5.68 33.46 7.98
CA ALA A 90 -4.57 34.37 8.24
C ALA A 90 -4.91 35.82 7.85
N ALA A 91 -5.65 36.02 6.75
CA ALA A 91 -6.14 37.33 6.34
C ALA A 91 -7.21 37.89 7.28
N LEU A 92 -8.08 37.05 7.84
CA LEU A 92 -9.06 37.40 8.86
C LEU A 92 -8.38 37.79 10.19
N ASP A 93 -7.36 37.06 10.64
CA ASP A 93 -6.58 37.38 11.84
C ASP A 93 -5.85 38.73 11.70
N THR A 94 -5.32 39.01 10.50
CA THR A 94 -4.68 40.29 10.21
C THR A 94 -5.69 41.45 10.15
N THR A 95 -6.91 41.20 9.63
CA THR A 95 -7.98 42.23 9.64
C THR A 95 -8.56 42.47 11.02
N GLN A 96 -8.75 41.40 11.82
CA GLN A 96 -9.14 41.53 13.24
C GLN A 96 -8.10 42.29 14.06
N ARG A 97 -6.81 42.04 13.83
CA ARG A 97 -5.71 42.79 14.48
C ARG A 97 -5.77 44.27 14.11
N LYS A 98 -5.93 44.60 12.83
CA LYS A 98 -6.06 45.99 12.38
C LYS A 98 -7.31 46.67 12.94
N LEU A 99 -8.44 45.98 13.03
CA LEU A 99 -9.67 46.46 13.63
C LEU A 99 -9.51 46.69 15.15
N ALA A 100 -8.83 45.79 15.88
CA ALA A 100 -8.53 45.93 17.28
C ALA A 100 -7.58 47.09 17.56
N GLU A 101 -6.58 47.33 16.70
CA GLU A 101 -5.66 48.47 16.77
C GLU A 101 -6.37 49.78 16.44
N THR A 102 -7.32 49.79 15.51
CA THR A 102 -8.03 51.01 15.05
C THR A 102 -9.19 51.38 16.00
N SER A 103 -9.81 50.37 16.67
CA SER A 103 -10.94 50.59 17.59
C SER A 103 -10.56 50.85 19.04
N GLY A 104 -9.25 50.78 19.39
CA GLY A 104 -8.78 51.05 20.77
C GLY A 104 -9.26 50.03 21.81
N ILE A 105 -9.83 48.92 21.40
CA ILE A 105 -10.30 47.85 22.26
C ILE A 105 -9.10 46.98 22.63
N SER A 106 -8.51 47.21 23.78
CA SER A 106 -7.46 46.36 24.33
C SER A 106 -7.99 44.91 24.47
N ARG A 107 -7.16 43.98 24.09
CA ARG A 107 -7.33 42.52 24.16
C ARG A 107 -7.59 42.04 25.59
N GLN A 108 -8.83 42.15 26.05
CA GLN A 108 -9.30 41.51 27.28
C GLN A 108 -10.76 41.10 27.09
N ALA A 109 -11.00 40.28 26.07
CA ALA A 109 -12.24 39.52 25.97
C ALA A 109 -11.93 38.09 26.46
N ASP A 110 -12.01 37.92 27.77
CA ASP A 110 -12.35 36.63 28.38
C ASP A 110 -13.66 36.16 27.77
N ILE A 111 -13.58 35.13 26.90
CA ILE A 111 -14.72 34.49 26.25
C ILE A 111 -15.62 33.76 27.29
N SER A 112 -15.32 33.84 28.57
CA SER A 112 -16.05 33.08 29.61
C SER A 112 -17.01 33.90 30.51
N SER A 113 -17.27 35.18 30.26
CA SER A 113 -18.09 35.93 31.20
C SER A 113 -19.23 36.82 30.66
N ASN A 114 -19.67 36.62 29.40
CA ASN A 114 -20.84 37.40 28.94
C ASN A 114 -21.89 36.58 28.18
N ILE A 115 -22.23 35.41 28.71
CA ILE A 115 -23.53 34.81 28.45
C ILE A 115 -24.43 35.28 29.61
N GLY A 116 -25.09 36.44 29.44
CA GLY A 116 -26.12 36.81 30.35
C GLY A 116 -26.19 38.29 30.77
N GLN A 117 -26.20 39.23 29.82
CA GLN A 117 -26.86 40.50 30.03
C GLN A 117 -27.51 40.94 28.68
N GLY A 118 -28.64 40.34 28.39
CA GLY A 118 -29.55 40.82 27.37
C GLY A 118 -30.35 41.98 27.97
N GLY A 119 -30.05 43.20 27.57
CA GLY A 119 -30.99 44.32 27.67
C GLY A 119 -31.96 44.25 26.47
N PRO A 120 -33.19 44.74 26.60
CA PRO A 120 -34.21 44.61 25.58
C PRO A 120 -34.09 45.73 24.55
N ASP A 121 -33.18 45.61 23.58
CA ASP A 121 -33.18 46.43 22.38
C ASP A 121 -32.32 45.77 21.30
N SER A 122 -32.81 44.69 20.80
CA SER A 122 -32.47 44.31 19.43
C SER A 122 -33.59 43.39 18.94
N ASP A 123 -34.38 43.86 17.99
CA ASP A 123 -35.24 43.07 17.12
C ASP A 123 -34.42 42.06 16.27
N ALA A 124 -33.61 41.23 16.95
CA ALA A 124 -33.00 40.08 16.29
C ALA A 124 -34.13 39.09 16.01
N SER A 125 -34.58 39.11 14.79
CA SER A 125 -35.64 38.23 14.33
C SER A 125 -35.19 36.79 14.52
N LEU A 126 -36.14 35.89 14.83
CA LEU A 126 -35.86 34.47 14.92
C LEU A 126 -35.08 33.95 13.72
N SER A 127 -35.32 34.56 12.56
CA SER A 127 -34.60 34.27 11.30
C SER A 127 -33.11 34.68 11.31
N ASP A 128 -32.74 35.69 12.10
CA ASP A 128 -31.33 36.12 12.23
C ASP A 128 -30.57 35.17 13.15
N ILE A 129 -31.23 34.67 14.20
CA ILE A 129 -30.68 33.64 15.10
C ILE A 129 -30.54 32.31 14.36
N GLU A 130 -31.53 31.89 13.58
CA GLU A 130 -31.46 30.69 12.75
C GLU A 130 -30.33 30.79 11.71
N ARG A 131 -30.14 31.95 11.10
CA ARG A 131 -29.07 32.20 10.12
C ARG A 131 -27.69 32.18 10.78
N ALA A 132 -27.56 32.77 11.96
CA ALA A 132 -26.32 32.76 12.75
C ALA A 132 -25.96 31.35 13.23
N THR A 133 -26.98 30.57 13.68
CA THR A 133 -26.78 29.18 14.10
C THR A 133 -26.36 28.28 12.93
N ALA A 134 -27.01 28.43 11.76
CA ALA A 134 -26.64 27.70 10.57
C ALA A 134 -25.21 28.04 10.08
N ALA A 135 -24.80 29.29 10.18
CA ALA A 135 -23.45 29.73 9.86
C ALA A 135 -22.40 29.10 10.82
N LEU A 136 -22.70 29.09 12.11
CA LEU A 136 -21.85 28.49 13.14
C LEU A 136 -21.73 26.97 12.98
N GLU A 137 -22.85 26.29 12.66
CA GLU A 137 -22.83 24.85 12.34
C GLU A 137 -21.98 24.53 11.12
N ALA A 138 -22.07 25.36 10.06
CA ALA A 138 -21.23 25.21 8.86
C ALA A 138 -19.74 25.40 9.17
N GLU A 139 -19.42 26.37 10.01
CA GLU A 139 -18.04 26.64 10.45
C GLU A 139 -17.49 25.48 11.29
N LEU A 140 -18.28 24.97 12.27
CA LEU A 140 -17.92 23.81 13.08
C LEU A 140 -17.71 22.56 12.25
N ARG A 141 -18.54 22.31 11.23
CA ARG A 141 -18.32 21.20 10.29
C ARG A 141 -17.01 21.36 9.55
N THR A 142 -16.68 22.56 9.09
CA THR A 142 -15.42 22.83 8.38
C THR A 142 -14.22 22.60 9.29
N ILE A 143 -14.27 23.06 10.56
CA ILE A 143 -13.21 22.82 11.55
C ILE A 143 -13.05 21.32 11.83
N LYS A 144 -14.16 20.61 11.99
CA LYS A 144 -14.14 19.16 12.19
C LYS A 144 -13.52 18.42 11.02
N ASP A 145 -13.89 18.78 9.77
CA ASP A 145 -13.33 18.17 8.57
C ASP A 145 -11.82 18.42 8.43
N VAL A 146 -11.33 19.60 8.86
CA VAL A 146 -9.90 19.91 8.90
C VAL A 146 -9.20 19.04 9.96
N PHE A 147 -9.77 18.94 11.15
CA PHE A 147 -9.21 18.15 12.24
C PHE A 147 -9.16 16.65 11.89
N ASP A 148 -10.23 16.11 11.30
CA ASP A 148 -10.29 14.71 10.87
C ASP A 148 -9.24 14.42 9.77
N LYS A 149 -8.98 15.37 8.84
CA LYS A 149 -7.93 15.25 7.82
C LYS A 149 -6.52 15.28 8.40
N ASP A 150 -6.27 16.13 9.37
CA ASP A 150 -4.97 16.19 10.06
C ASP A 150 -4.70 14.90 10.85
N GLN A 151 -5.72 14.32 11.47
CA GLN A 151 -5.66 13.02 12.13
C GLN A 151 -5.30 11.90 11.12
N VAL A 152 -5.96 11.87 9.95
CA VAL A 152 -5.66 10.90 8.89
C VAL A 152 -4.24 11.07 8.37
N LYS A 153 -3.79 12.29 8.16
CA LYS A 153 -2.41 12.58 7.73
C LYS A 153 -1.37 12.13 8.77
N LEU A 154 -1.64 12.35 10.04
CA LEU A 154 -0.78 11.91 11.15
C LEU A 154 -0.72 10.39 11.25
N SER A 155 -1.85 9.69 11.12
CA SER A 155 -1.88 8.22 11.15
C SER A 155 -1.20 7.60 9.92
N SER A 156 -1.27 8.26 8.77
CA SER A 156 -0.67 7.85 7.51
C SER A 156 0.82 8.20 7.37
N THR A 157 1.36 9.04 8.26
CA THR A 157 2.79 9.38 8.24
C THR A 157 3.59 8.31 8.99
N PRO A 158 4.58 7.64 8.36
CA PRO A 158 5.40 6.65 9.04
C PRO A 158 6.09 7.24 10.26
N THR A 159 5.94 6.60 11.40
CA THR A 159 6.63 6.97 12.65
C THR A 159 6.96 5.71 13.45
N GLY A 160 8.04 5.76 14.20
CA GLY A 160 8.48 4.62 14.98
C GLY A 160 9.28 3.57 14.18
N TRP A 161 9.69 2.55 14.90
CA TRP A 161 10.55 1.49 14.38
C TRP A 161 9.71 0.34 13.77
N PRO A 162 10.05 -0.15 12.57
CA PRO A 162 9.36 -1.31 11.99
C PRO A 162 9.66 -2.60 12.76
N VAL A 163 10.80 -2.63 13.44
CA VAL A 163 11.26 -3.74 14.25
C VAL A 163 12.24 -3.24 15.33
N ARG A 164 12.28 -3.87 16.48
CA ARG A 164 13.29 -3.59 17.51
C ARG A 164 14.61 -4.24 17.14
N GLY A 165 15.67 -3.46 17.05
CA GLY A 165 16.98 -3.93 16.65
C GLY A 165 18.04 -2.85 16.61
N TYR A 166 19.17 -3.15 15.97
CA TYR A 166 20.30 -2.24 15.82
C TYR A 166 20.48 -1.87 14.36
N ILE A 167 20.71 -0.59 14.07
CA ILE A 167 21.05 -0.14 12.71
C ILE A 167 22.44 -0.69 12.38
N THR A 168 22.50 -1.51 11.33
CA THR A 168 23.75 -2.04 10.80
C THR A 168 24.21 -1.29 9.55
N ASP A 169 23.26 -0.72 8.81
CA ASP A 169 23.57 0.09 7.64
C ASP A 169 22.52 1.18 7.40
N GLY A 170 22.98 2.36 6.97
CA GLY A 170 22.17 3.55 6.79
C GLY A 170 21.80 3.82 5.33
N PHE A 171 20.90 4.77 5.14
CA PHE A 171 20.51 5.29 3.83
C PHE A 171 21.67 6.05 3.18
N GLY A 172 21.92 5.82 1.90
CA GLY A 172 22.88 6.59 1.10
C GLY A 172 23.89 5.74 0.36
N MET A 173 24.95 6.38 -0.16
CA MET A 173 26.04 5.71 -0.87
C MET A 173 26.90 4.91 0.10
N ARG A 174 27.06 3.61 -0.17
CA ARG A 174 27.89 2.71 0.63
C ARG A 174 28.78 1.82 -0.22
N ARG A 175 29.78 1.19 0.38
CA ARG A 175 30.55 0.12 -0.27
C ARG A 175 29.65 -1.11 -0.40
N ASN A 176 29.70 -1.80 -1.54
CA ASN A 176 28.91 -3.02 -1.77
C ASN A 176 29.28 -4.11 -0.73
N PRO A 177 28.33 -4.57 0.12
CA PRO A 177 28.58 -5.55 1.18
C PRO A 177 28.89 -6.95 0.65
N PHE A 178 28.59 -7.24 -0.62
CA PHE A 178 28.84 -8.54 -1.26
C PHE A 178 30.20 -8.63 -1.96
N GLY A 179 31.06 -7.65 -1.77
CA GLY A 179 32.41 -7.60 -2.28
C GLY A 179 32.60 -6.72 -3.51
N GLY A 180 33.88 -6.51 -3.87
CA GLY A 180 34.28 -5.58 -4.93
C GLY A 180 34.59 -4.18 -4.40
N ARG A 181 35.08 -3.31 -5.33
CA ARG A 181 35.40 -1.90 -5.03
C ARG A 181 34.25 -0.94 -5.43
N SER A 182 33.10 -1.47 -5.85
CA SER A 182 31.96 -0.66 -6.27
C SER A 182 31.21 -0.08 -5.08
N THR A 183 30.74 1.13 -5.25
CA THR A 183 29.77 1.75 -4.36
C THR A 183 28.36 1.52 -4.91
N GLU A 184 27.38 1.38 -4.02
CA GLU A 184 25.97 1.25 -4.35
C GLU A 184 25.14 2.24 -3.52
N MET A 185 24.02 2.66 -4.07
CA MET A 185 23.03 3.43 -3.32
C MET A 185 22.19 2.50 -2.48
N HIS A 186 22.23 2.65 -1.15
CA HIS A 186 21.33 1.97 -0.23
C HIS A 186 20.04 2.79 -0.07
N ALA A 187 18.95 2.24 -0.55
CA ALA A 187 17.66 2.96 -0.62
C ALA A 187 16.88 2.97 0.72
N GLY A 188 17.42 2.34 1.77
CA GLY A 188 16.73 2.15 3.04
C GLY A 188 17.64 2.16 4.24
N LEU A 189 17.16 1.52 5.28
CA LEU A 189 17.81 1.33 6.57
C LEU A 189 17.81 -0.17 6.89
N ASP A 190 18.97 -0.74 7.19
CA ASP A 190 19.09 -2.13 7.61
C ASP A 190 19.10 -2.22 9.15
N ILE A 191 18.12 -2.92 9.70
CA ILE A 191 17.93 -3.08 11.15
C ILE A 191 18.12 -4.56 11.50
N ALA A 192 19.29 -4.89 12.06
CA ALA A 192 19.62 -6.23 12.49
C ALA A 192 18.86 -6.60 13.76
N THR A 193 18.29 -7.80 13.74
CA THR A 193 17.61 -8.43 14.89
C THR A 193 17.49 -9.92 14.67
N ASN A 194 16.93 -10.64 15.65
CA ASN A 194 16.77 -12.08 15.58
C ASN A 194 15.82 -12.49 14.43
N HIS A 195 16.17 -13.60 13.76
CA HIS A 195 15.28 -14.23 12.80
C HIS A 195 13.92 -14.55 13.45
N GLY A 196 12.83 -14.29 12.75
CA GLY A 196 11.47 -14.51 13.26
C GLY A 196 10.91 -13.38 14.13
N THR A 197 11.68 -12.31 14.40
CA THR A 197 11.16 -11.12 15.10
C THR A 197 10.04 -10.49 14.27
N ALA A 198 8.94 -10.10 14.93
CA ALA A 198 7.80 -9.47 14.27
C ALA A 198 8.21 -8.14 13.60
N ILE A 199 7.77 -7.94 12.36
CA ILE A 199 7.86 -6.67 11.64
C ILE A 199 6.48 -6.04 11.67
N GLU A 200 6.43 -4.75 12.05
CA GLU A 200 5.19 -3.98 12.21
C GLU A 200 5.12 -2.85 11.18
N SER A 201 3.90 -2.53 10.76
CA SER A 201 3.66 -1.35 9.92
C SER A 201 3.95 -0.07 10.70
N THR A 202 4.69 0.86 10.08
CA THR A 202 5.07 2.13 10.71
C THR A 202 4.00 3.22 10.60
N ALA A 203 2.94 3.00 9.79
CA ALA A 203 1.80 3.89 9.62
C ALA A 203 0.56 3.10 9.16
N ASP A 204 -0.60 3.76 9.19
CA ASP A 204 -1.83 3.24 8.58
C ASP A 204 -1.68 3.24 7.05
N GLY A 205 -2.27 2.24 6.37
CA GLY A 205 -2.18 2.17 4.92
C GLY A 205 -2.79 0.91 4.33
N ILE A 206 -2.56 0.73 3.02
CA ILE A 206 -3.02 -0.42 2.25
C ILE A 206 -1.82 -1.15 1.69
N VAL A 207 -1.79 -2.47 1.82
CA VAL A 207 -0.76 -3.32 1.24
C VAL A 207 -0.91 -3.32 -0.28
N ILE A 208 0.07 -2.78 -0.98
CA ILE A 208 0.08 -2.73 -2.45
C ILE A 208 0.96 -3.81 -3.09
N PHE A 209 1.85 -4.44 -2.30
CA PHE A 209 2.64 -5.59 -2.73
C PHE A 209 2.94 -6.51 -1.54
N SER A 210 2.90 -7.82 -1.76
CA SER A 210 3.19 -8.84 -0.77
C SER A 210 3.70 -10.11 -1.47
N GLY A 211 4.97 -10.45 -1.30
CA GLY A 211 5.57 -11.62 -1.93
C GLY A 211 7.05 -11.49 -2.26
N PRO A 212 7.62 -12.46 -3.00
CA PRO A 212 9.02 -12.43 -3.39
C PRO A 212 9.26 -11.38 -4.50
N TYR A 213 10.33 -10.61 -4.33
CA TYR A 213 10.78 -9.59 -5.30
C TYR A 213 12.31 -9.64 -5.43
N ALA A 214 12.81 -9.51 -6.67
CA ALA A 214 14.22 -9.68 -6.98
C ALA A 214 15.12 -8.77 -6.11
N GLY A 215 16.13 -9.37 -5.47
CA GLY A 215 17.05 -8.71 -4.55
C GLY A 215 16.50 -8.50 -3.14
N TYR A 216 15.23 -8.13 -2.98
CA TYR A 216 14.59 -7.89 -1.67
C TYR A 216 14.15 -9.17 -0.95
N GLY A 217 14.10 -10.32 -1.64
CA GLY A 217 13.51 -11.53 -1.06
C GLY A 217 12.01 -11.37 -0.86
N ASN A 218 11.48 -11.86 0.25
CA ASN A 218 10.10 -11.61 0.62
C ASN A 218 9.95 -10.16 1.09
N VAL A 219 9.04 -9.42 0.47
CA VAL A 219 8.83 -8.00 0.72
C VAL A 219 7.35 -7.67 0.83
N VAL A 220 7.04 -6.75 1.71
CA VAL A 220 5.74 -6.08 1.81
C VAL A 220 5.93 -4.61 1.48
N VAL A 221 5.05 -4.07 0.63
CA VAL A 221 4.99 -2.63 0.33
C VAL A 221 3.62 -2.11 0.73
N ILE A 222 3.61 -1.01 1.48
CA ILE A 222 2.39 -0.38 1.99
C ILE A 222 2.31 1.03 1.43
N ASP A 223 1.16 1.39 0.87
CA ASP A 223 0.82 2.77 0.50
C ASP A 223 0.05 3.42 1.65
N HIS A 224 0.60 4.52 2.16
CA HIS A 224 0.03 5.29 3.26
C HIS A 224 -0.79 6.49 2.78
N GLY A 225 -0.91 6.69 1.47
CA GLY A 225 -1.46 7.91 0.91
C GLY A 225 -0.43 9.05 0.89
N TYR A 226 -0.85 10.23 0.45
CA TYR A 226 0.00 11.45 0.35
C TYR A 226 1.33 11.25 -0.39
N GLY A 227 1.41 10.23 -1.27
CA GLY A 227 2.63 9.85 -1.99
C GLY A 227 3.68 9.14 -1.15
N ILE A 228 3.34 8.71 0.07
CA ILE A 228 4.24 8.00 0.98
C ILE A 228 4.01 6.50 0.86
N THR A 229 5.08 5.75 0.58
CA THR A 229 5.08 4.28 0.64
C THR A 229 6.21 3.79 1.52
N THR A 230 6.01 2.63 2.17
CA THR A 230 7.07 1.94 2.91
C THR A 230 7.31 0.55 2.35
N ARG A 231 8.56 0.06 2.47
CA ARG A 231 8.95 -1.30 2.10
C ARG A 231 9.62 -1.98 3.27
N TYR A 232 9.28 -3.26 3.45
CA TYR A 232 9.84 -4.13 4.48
C TYR A 232 10.33 -5.40 3.80
N ALA A 233 11.64 -5.60 3.74
CA ALA A 233 12.23 -6.67 2.95
C ALA A 233 13.01 -7.70 3.77
N HIS A 234 13.54 -8.72 3.09
CA HIS A 234 14.26 -9.87 3.62
C HIS A 234 13.48 -10.70 4.63
N MET A 235 12.14 -10.65 4.55
CA MET A 235 11.24 -11.31 5.49
C MET A 235 11.34 -12.83 5.40
N SER A 236 11.22 -13.52 6.53
CA SER A 236 11.09 -14.99 6.60
C SER A 236 9.68 -15.44 6.27
N SER A 237 8.68 -14.67 6.73
CA SER A 237 7.26 -14.92 6.47
C SER A 237 6.51 -13.62 6.33
N ILE A 238 5.42 -13.66 5.56
CA ILE A 238 4.51 -12.54 5.33
C ILE A 238 3.15 -12.92 5.92
N SER A 239 2.52 -12.00 6.66
CA SER A 239 1.24 -12.22 7.36
C SER A 239 0.09 -11.41 6.75
N VAL A 240 0.34 -10.69 5.65
CA VAL A 240 -0.64 -9.81 5.00
C VAL A 240 -0.67 -10.05 3.49
N SER A 241 -1.79 -9.74 2.87
CA SER A 241 -2.02 -9.86 1.43
C SER A 241 -2.26 -8.52 0.77
N VAL A 242 -2.04 -8.44 -0.55
CA VAL A 242 -2.35 -7.24 -1.33
C VAL A 242 -3.82 -6.88 -1.18
N GLY A 243 -4.08 -5.62 -0.87
CA GLY A 243 -5.41 -5.07 -0.60
C GLY A 243 -5.79 -5.05 0.88
N ASP A 244 -4.98 -5.62 1.78
CA ASP A 244 -5.25 -5.56 3.21
C ASP A 244 -5.02 -4.15 3.76
N HIS A 245 -5.96 -3.70 4.60
CA HIS A 245 -5.79 -2.52 5.43
C HIS A 245 -4.93 -2.86 6.65
N VAL A 246 -3.91 -2.06 6.88
CA VAL A 246 -3.04 -2.17 8.05
C VAL A 246 -3.05 -0.87 8.83
N THR A 247 -3.02 -0.98 10.14
CA THR A 247 -2.83 0.14 11.05
C THR A 247 -1.39 0.16 11.55
N ARG A 248 -0.90 1.30 11.99
CA ARG A 248 0.40 1.41 12.65
C ARG A 248 0.52 0.40 13.80
N GLY A 249 1.64 -0.31 13.87
CA GLY A 249 1.90 -1.35 14.87
C GLY A 249 1.29 -2.71 14.52
N LYS A 250 0.51 -2.83 13.43
CA LYS A 250 0.03 -4.15 12.97
C LYS A 250 1.20 -4.97 12.45
N GLN A 251 1.33 -6.19 12.96
CA GLN A 251 2.30 -7.15 12.44
C GLN A 251 1.99 -7.49 10.98
N ILE A 252 2.99 -7.36 10.11
CA ILE A 252 2.90 -7.62 8.66
C ILE A 252 3.73 -8.81 8.22
N GLY A 253 4.59 -9.34 9.11
CA GLY A 253 5.41 -10.53 8.88
C GLY A 253 6.51 -10.66 9.91
N ALA A 254 7.58 -11.37 9.55
CA ALA A 254 8.70 -11.63 10.45
C ALA A 254 10.05 -11.47 9.75
N VAL A 255 11.06 -11.08 10.50
CA VAL A 255 12.45 -10.90 10.05
C VAL A 255 13.03 -12.21 9.56
N GLY A 256 13.73 -12.14 8.45
CA GLY A 256 14.46 -13.25 7.85
C GLY A 256 15.79 -12.81 7.26
N SER A 257 16.22 -13.57 6.25
CA SER A 257 17.43 -13.31 5.46
C SER A 257 17.20 -13.79 4.02
N THR A 258 15.98 -13.58 3.49
CA THR A 258 15.62 -13.97 2.13
C THR A 258 16.15 -12.95 1.12
N GLY A 259 16.35 -13.38 -0.14
CA GLY A 259 16.89 -12.51 -1.17
C GLY A 259 18.38 -12.22 -1.00
N ARG A 260 18.82 -11.00 -1.32
CA ARG A 260 20.21 -10.57 -1.22
C ARG A 260 20.51 -10.02 0.18
N SER A 261 20.71 -10.91 1.11
CA SER A 261 20.96 -10.60 2.52
C SER A 261 22.17 -11.39 3.04
N THR A 262 22.95 -10.80 3.94
CA THR A 262 24.14 -11.42 4.55
C THR A 262 23.83 -12.04 5.93
N ALA A 263 22.81 -11.54 6.62
CA ALA A 263 22.40 -11.99 7.95
C ALA A 263 20.96 -11.56 8.22
N PRO A 264 20.28 -12.11 9.25
CA PRO A 264 18.91 -11.70 9.58
C PRO A 264 18.81 -10.21 9.92
N HIS A 265 18.01 -9.48 9.14
CA HIS A 265 17.70 -8.06 9.34
C HIS A 265 16.39 -7.69 8.64
N CYS A 266 15.82 -6.55 8.99
CA CYS A 266 14.77 -5.89 8.25
C CYS A 266 15.39 -4.77 7.42
N HIS A 267 15.30 -4.86 6.10
CA HIS A 267 15.56 -3.72 5.23
C HIS A 267 14.30 -2.88 5.11
N TYR A 268 14.37 -1.64 5.58
CA TYR A 268 13.24 -0.72 5.66
C TYR A 268 13.46 0.50 4.78
N GLU A 269 12.51 0.77 3.86
CA GLU A 269 12.52 1.98 3.03
C GLU A 269 11.30 2.84 3.34
N VAL A 270 11.51 4.15 3.32
CA VAL A 270 10.46 5.15 3.16
C VAL A 270 10.66 5.81 1.80
N ARG A 271 9.57 5.95 1.05
CA ARG A 271 9.60 6.55 -0.29
C ARG A 271 8.55 7.64 -0.37
N LEU A 272 8.95 8.76 -0.93
CA LEU A 272 8.08 9.90 -1.23
C LEU A 272 7.97 10.06 -2.75
N HIS A 273 6.78 9.91 -3.31
CA HIS A 273 6.54 9.93 -4.76
C HIS A 273 7.49 8.96 -5.51
N ASP A 274 7.57 7.72 -5.03
CA ASP A 274 8.46 6.64 -5.50
C ASP A 274 9.97 6.91 -5.40
N ARG A 275 10.39 8.01 -4.79
CA ARG A 275 11.81 8.28 -4.54
C ARG A 275 12.18 7.86 -3.11
N PRO A 276 13.21 7.05 -2.92
CA PRO A 276 13.66 6.69 -1.58
C PRO A 276 14.18 7.92 -0.84
N VAL A 277 13.78 8.04 0.42
CA VAL A 277 14.21 9.10 1.33
C VAL A 277 14.77 8.48 2.60
N ASN A 278 15.59 9.25 3.36
CA ASN A 278 16.21 8.72 4.56
C ASN A 278 15.17 8.35 5.64
N PRO A 279 15.01 7.05 5.97
CA PRO A 279 14.02 6.61 6.95
C PRO A 279 14.23 7.16 8.36
N LEU A 280 15.46 7.56 8.71
CA LEU A 280 15.76 8.16 10.02
C LEU A 280 14.99 9.46 10.26
N ASN A 281 14.62 10.18 9.20
CA ASN A 281 13.81 11.40 9.34
C ASN A 281 12.38 11.10 9.83
N TYR A 282 11.94 9.84 9.73
CA TYR A 282 10.62 9.36 10.13
C TYR A 282 10.64 8.56 11.44
N ILE A 283 11.72 7.82 11.69
CA ILE A 283 11.84 6.94 12.88
C ILE A 283 12.15 7.73 14.17
N SER A 284 12.83 8.87 14.06
CA SER A 284 13.38 9.59 15.21
C SER A 284 12.35 10.30 16.11
N VAL A 285 11.09 10.37 15.69
CA VAL A 285 10.02 11.10 16.42
C VAL A 285 9.46 10.28 17.61
N GLY A 286 9.85 9.04 17.76
CA GLY A 286 9.30 8.10 18.76
C GLY A 286 10.24 7.79 19.96
N ARG A 287 11.14 8.67 20.36
CA ARG A 287 11.87 8.51 21.62
C ARG A 287 11.11 9.19 22.74
N SER A 288 10.29 8.42 23.42
CA SER A 288 9.91 8.69 24.82
C SER A 288 9.82 7.37 25.55
#